data_99911ee8d7576a15461a8c14f8e55a6a
#
_entry.id   99911ee8d7576a15461a8c14f8e55a6a
#
_cell.length_a   1.000
_cell.length_b   1.000
_cell.length_c   1.000
_cell.angle_alpha   90.00
_cell.angle_beta   90.00
_cell.angle_gamma   90.00
#
_symmetry.space_group_name_H-M   'P 1'
#
loop_
_entity.id
_entity.type
_entity.pdbx_description
1 polymer ?
#
loop_
_entity_poly.entity_id
_entity_poly.type
_entity_poly.pdbx_seq_one_letter_code
_entity_poly.pdbx_strand_id
1 'polypeptide(L)'
;MADISLTASMRTNLLSLQNTQSLMDTTQERLSTGLKVNSAIDNASSYYTAQSLNNRASDLSALLDSMGQGIQTIQAANEGIEAITEFVEQAKAIANSARDAASKTDVKTLNAKFSDVTAPDTPKTAADTQLEFSIKKVNGDKVEDLEDSVASEKAIKDALDALNGTLVSGKIGGKNATEFKSAVEAAMKAFTGTVLEDVMELSISADGKVSFTAKAGYQVSVEGAGEFAGQGDKDDAGAVTDTSASTVNVNTDREKYAEQFNEIMKQIDNLAKDSGYKGINLLQMNTLTVIFNEDRSSQIEVKGVDASSTGLKISNPVDSWQTDEDINKSITEAENAISELRIMASDYGNYYSIVQNRQDFTKNLINVLTEGADNLTLADMNEESANMLALQTRQQLAINSLSLASQAAQGVLQLF
;
A
#
# COMPACT_ATOMS: atom_id res chain seq x y z
N MET A 1 -50.83 17.54 85.13
CA MET A 1 -50.33 18.25 83.97
C MET A 1 -51.54 18.60 83.10
N ALA A 2 -51.81 19.91 82.92
CA ALA A 2 -52.94 20.31 82.09
C ALA A 2 -52.66 19.95 80.64
N ASP A 3 -53.49 19.09 80.08
CA ASP A 3 -53.45 18.76 78.66
C ASP A 3 -53.77 20.03 77.87
N ILE A 4 -52.71 20.60 77.28
CA ILE A 4 -52.87 21.78 76.41
C ILE A 4 -53.55 21.29 75.12
N SER A 5 -54.88 21.31 75.13
CA SER A 5 -55.65 21.00 73.94
C SER A 5 -55.45 22.16 72.93
N LEU A 6 -54.69 21.89 71.84
CA LEU A 6 -54.47 22.81 70.75
C LEU A 6 -55.81 23.21 70.15
N THR A 7 -56.05 24.51 70.05
CA THR A 7 -57.25 25.05 69.37
C THR A 7 -57.22 24.65 67.88
N ALA A 8 -58.39 24.67 67.18
CA ALA A 8 -58.48 24.32 65.78
C ALA A 8 -57.56 25.19 64.89
N SER A 9 -57.44 26.50 65.23
CA SER A 9 -56.56 27.44 64.52
C SER A 9 -55.06 27.12 64.74
N MET A 10 -54.66 26.70 65.96
CA MET A 10 -53.29 26.31 66.24
C MET A 10 -52.91 25.02 65.52
N ARG A 11 -53.81 24.03 65.39
CA ARG A 11 -53.61 22.82 64.61
C ARG A 11 -53.45 23.10 63.14
N THR A 12 -54.27 24.01 62.53
CA THR A 12 -54.16 24.41 61.15
C THR A 12 -52.83 25.12 60.90
N ASN A 13 -52.41 26.04 61.79
CA ASN A 13 -51.11 26.71 61.68
C ASN A 13 -49.91 25.76 61.80
N LEU A 14 -50.01 24.77 62.71
CA LEU A 14 -48.98 23.74 62.85
C LEU A 14 -48.86 22.89 61.56
N LEU A 15 -50.00 22.48 60.98
CA LEU A 15 -50.02 21.71 59.73
C LEU A 15 -49.45 22.55 58.59
N SER A 16 -49.76 23.84 58.52
CA SER A 16 -49.19 24.76 57.53
C SER A 16 -47.68 24.92 57.73
N LEU A 17 -47.20 24.95 58.96
CA LEU A 17 -45.77 25.05 59.27
C LEU A 17 -45.03 23.75 58.89
N GLN A 18 -45.63 22.59 59.19
CA GLN A 18 -45.04 21.29 58.80
C GLN A 18 -44.99 21.18 57.26
N ASN A 19 -46.04 21.58 56.53
CA ASN A 19 -46.02 21.58 55.09
C ASN A 19 -44.95 22.56 54.51
N THR A 20 -44.80 23.76 55.15
CA THR A 20 -43.78 24.72 54.73
C THR A 20 -42.38 24.18 54.96
N GLN A 21 -42.14 23.46 56.07
CA GLN A 21 -40.87 22.82 56.36
C GLN A 21 -40.57 21.71 55.36
N SER A 22 -41.51 20.83 55.03
CA SER A 22 -41.34 19.79 54.02
C SER A 22 -41.04 20.36 52.62
N LEU A 23 -41.71 21.47 52.22
CA LEU A 23 -41.43 22.17 50.99
C LEU A 23 -40.02 22.81 50.99
N MET A 24 -39.58 23.32 52.13
CA MET A 24 -38.27 23.95 52.30
C MET A 24 -37.17 22.87 52.21
N ASP A 25 -37.36 21.71 52.83
CA ASP A 25 -36.43 20.58 52.73
C ASP A 25 -36.29 20.11 51.30
N THR A 26 -37.38 19.97 50.53
CA THR A 26 -37.38 19.62 49.09
C THR A 26 -36.67 20.68 48.26
N THR A 27 -36.96 21.98 48.49
CA THR A 27 -36.29 23.07 47.76
C THR A 27 -34.80 23.15 48.07
N GLN A 28 -34.42 22.89 49.33
CA GLN A 28 -33.01 22.78 49.74
C GLN A 28 -32.29 21.63 49.07
N GLU A 29 -32.94 20.48 48.96
CA GLU A 29 -32.40 19.31 48.24
C GLU A 29 -32.18 19.65 46.76
N ARG A 30 -33.18 20.28 46.11
CA ARG A 30 -33.06 20.70 44.71
C ARG A 30 -31.96 21.73 44.47
N LEU A 31 -31.82 22.72 45.42
CA LEU A 31 -30.73 23.66 45.39
C LEU A 31 -29.35 23.02 45.60
N SER A 32 -29.27 22.03 46.44
CA SER A 32 -28.03 21.30 46.73
C SER A 32 -27.60 20.37 45.60
N THR A 33 -28.56 19.66 44.99
CA THR A 33 -28.29 18.70 43.89
C THR A 33 -28.31 19.34 42.49
N GLY A 34 -28.98 20.53 42.36
CA GLY A 34 -29.25 21.13 41.08
C GLY A 34 -30.35 20.42 40.28
N LEU A 35 -30.99 19.40 40.88
CA LEU A 35 -31.97 18.56 40.19
C LEU A 35 -33.40 18.83 40.72
N LYS A 36 -34.35 18.98 39.77
CA LYS A 36 -35.78 19.04 40.04
C LYS A 36 -36.34 17.62 40.29
N VAL A 37 -35.79 16.62 39.59
CA VAL A 37 -36.13 15.24 39.69
C VAL A 37 -34.88 14.47 40.07
N ASN A 38 -34.73 14.19 41.40
CA ASN A 38 -33.58 13.49 41.95
C ASN A 38 -33.77 11.98 42.00
N SER A 39 -35.02 11.54 42.08
CA SER A 39 -35.38 10.14 42.22
C SER A 39 -36.65 9.80 41.44
N ALA A 40 -36.91 8.48 41.24
CA ALA A 40 -38.15 8.01 40.63
C ALA A 40 -39.41 8.36 41.43
N ILE A 41 -39.27 8.72 42.74
CA ILE A 41 -40.37 9.14 43.60
C ILE A 41 -40.86 10.54 43.24
N ASP A 42 -39.96 11.43 42.78
CA ASP A 42 -40.30 12.79 42.41
C ASP A 42 -41.10 12.84 41.13
N ASN A 43 -40.61 12.14 40.10
CA ASN A 43 -41.30 11.95 38.83
C ASN A 43 -40.73 10.72 38.09
N ALA A 44 -41.41 9.59 38.18
CA ALA A 44 -40.94 8.35 37.59
C ALA A 44 -40.74 8.44 36.06
N SER A 45 -41.65 9.11 35.34
CA SER A 45 -41.56 9.25 33.88
C SER A 45 -40.33 10.02 33.46
N SER A 46 -40.12 11.21 34.05
CA SER A 46 -38.94 12.07 33.71
C SER A 46 -37.64 11.40 34.14
N TYR A 47 -37.60 10.76 35.33
CA TYR A 47 -36.43 10.07 35.83
C TYR A 47 -35.96 8.93 34.94
N TYR A 48 -36.87 8.00 34.59
CA TYR A 48 -36.51 6.86 33.75
C TYR A 48 -36.21 7.26 32.30
N THR A 49 -36.89 8.31 31.79
CA THR A 49 -36.56 8.83 30.44
C THR A 49 -35.16 9.45 30.44
N ALA A 50 -34.84 10.31 31.41
CA ALA A 50 -33.52 10.92 31.52
C ALA A 50 -32.42 9.86 31.71
N GLN A 51 -32.68 8.84 32.56
CA GLN A 51 -31.74 7.74 32.73
C GLN A 51 -31.52 6.95 31.44
N SER A 52 -32.57 6.69 30.65
CA SER A 52 -32.47 6.04 29.34
C SER A 52 -31.64 6.86 28.36
N LEU A 53 -31.85 8.19 28.33
CA LEU A 53 -31.07 9.11 27.47
C LEU A 53 -29.59 9.14 27.88
N ASN A 54 -29.29 9.21 29.19
CA ASN A 54 -27.93 9.20 29.72
C ASN A 54 -27.22 7.86 29.46
N ASN A 55 -27.90 6.73 29.64
CA ASN A 55 -27.34 5.42 29.32
C ASN A 55 -26.96 5.36 27.83
N ARG A 56 -27.88 5.80 26.96
CA ARG A 56 -27.62 5.85 25.52
C ARG A 56 -26.48 6.80 25.16
N ALA A 57 -26.38 7.96 25.78
CA ALA A 57 -25.26 8.89 25.61
C ALA A 57 -23.93 8.26 26.04
N SER A 58 -23.94 7.50 27.15
CA SER A 58 -22.75 6.76 27.65
C SER A 58 -22.34 5.66 26.67
N ASP A 59 -23.26 4.86 26.16
CA ASP A 59 -22.99 3.79 25.20
C ASP A 59 -22.42 4.37 23.88
N LEU A 60 -22.99 5.47 23.40
CA LEU A 60 -22.47 6.19 22.22
C LEU A 60 -21.09 6.80 22.49
N SER A 61 -20.79 7.24 23.70
CA SER A 61 -19.46 7.75 24.05
C SER A 61 -18.39 6.64 23.99
N ALA A 62 -18.71 5.43 24.44
CA ALA A 62 -17.81 4.28 24.29
C ALA A 62 -17.58 3.89 22.82
N LEU A 63 -18.63 4.01 21.98
CA LEU A 63 -18.49 3.80 20.54
C LEU A 63 -17.67 4.89 19.86
N LEU A 64 -17.75 6.13 20.33
CA LEU A 64 -16.96 7.25 19.84
C LEU A 64 -15.46 7.04 20.03
N ASP A 65 -15.05 6.45 21.16
CA ASP A 65 -13.66 6.03 21.39
C ASP A 65 -13.23 4.94 20.41
N SER A 66 -14.12 3.98 20.14
CA SER A 66 -13.88 2.93 19.14
C SER A 66 -13.74 3.48 17.74
N MET A 67 -14.60 4.46 17.33
CA MET A 67 -14.46 5.16 16.05
C MET A 67 -13.13 5.91 15.96
N GLY A 68 -12.68 6.56 17.05
CA GLY A 68 -11.38 7.21 17.13
C GLY A 68 -10.22 6.24 16.86
N GLN A 69 -10.29 5.03 17.42
CA GLN A 69 -9.29 3.99 17.14
C GLN A 69 -9.34 3.51 15.68
N GLY A 70 -10.54 3.39 15.12
CA GLY A 70 -10.73 3.08 13.70
C GLY A 70 -10.10 4.13 12.78
N ILE A 71 -10.28 5.41 13.10
CA ILE A 71 -9.64 6.53 12.39
C ILE A 71 -8.11 6.40 12.43
N GLN A 72 -7.52 6.11 13.60
CA GLN A 72 -6.07 5.94 13.72
C GLN A 72 -5.54 4.73 12.91
N THR A 73 -6.32 3.65 12.83
CA THR A 73 -5.97 2.48 12.00
C THR A 73 -5.98 2.83 10.51
N ILE A 74 -6.97 3.59 10.05
CA ILE A 74 -7.06 4.02 8.64
C ILE A 74 -5.93 5.02 8.32
N GLN A 75 -5.61 5.93 9.24
CA GLN A 75 -4.49 6.85 9.08
C GLN A 75 -3.15 6.13 8.97
N ALA A 76 -2.90 5.14 9.86
CA ALA A 76 -1.67 4.35 9.79
C ALA A 76 -1.52 3.61 8.45
N ALA A 77 -2.62 3.11 7.89
CA ALA A 77 -2.62 2.48 6.57
C ALA A 77 -2.34 3.50 5.46
N ASN A 78 -2.92 4.71 5.53
CA ASN A 78 -2.68 5.75 4.52
C ASN A 78 -1.22 6.24 4.53
N GLU A 79 -0.65 6.50 5.70
CA GLU A 79 0.78 6.83 5.86
C GLU A 79 1.68 5.71 5.30
N GLY A 80 1.29 4.45 5.55
CA GLY A 80 1.98 3.30 4.97
C GLY A 80 1.92 3.29 3.43
N ILE A 81 0.76 3.58 2.84
CA ILE A 81 0.62 3.68 1.38
C ILE A 81 1.46 4.81 0.80
N GLU A 82 1.48 5.98 1.43
CA GLU A 82 2.30 7.11 0.99
C GLU A 82 3.78 6.74 0.96
N ALA A 83 4.29 6.14 2.05
CA ALA A 83 5.67 5.72 2.13
C ALA A 83 6.01 4.56 1.16
N ILE A 84 5.10 3.60 0.95
CA ILE A 84 5.26 2.55 -0.07
C ILE A 84 5.31 3.20 -1.47
N THR A 85 4.47 4.20 -1.74
CA THR A 85 4.47 4.90 -3.03
C THR A 85 5.83 5.56 -3.30
N GLU A 86 6.43 6.20 -2.30
CA GLU A 86 7.78 6.79 -2.42
C GLU A 86 8.83 5.71 -2.72
N PHE A 87 8.76 4.54 -2.08
CA PHE A 87 9.69 3.45 -2.39
C PHE A 87 9.48 2.88 -3.80
N VAL A 88 8.25 2.75 -4.28
CA VAL A 88 7.98 2.30 -5.66
C VAL A 88 8.47 3.34 -6.67
N GLU A 89 8.32 4.64 -6.38
CA GLU A 89 8.90 5.71 -7.22
C GLU A 89 10.44 5.65 -7.24
N GLN A 90 11.09 5.37 -6.11
CA GLN A 90 12.53 5.14 -6.04
C GLN A 90 12.93 3.88 -6.84
N ALA A 91 12.19 2.78 -6.71
CA ALA A 91 12.41 1.57 -7.48
C ALA A 91 12.32 1.83 -8.99
N LYS A 92 11.32 2.59 -9.44
CA LYS A 92 11.17 3.04 -10.83
C LYS A 92 12.36 3.90 -11.27
N ALA A 93 12.85 4.81 -10.43
CA ALA A 93 14.02 5.64 -10.74
C ALA A 93 15.29 4.80 -10.90
N ILE A 94 15.49 3.78 -10.04
CA ILE A 94 16.59 2.82 -10.15
C ILE A 94 16.50 2.05 -11.47
N ALA A 95 15.30 1.56 -11.84
CA ALA A 95 15.10 0.85 -13.11
C ALA A 95 15.40 1.75 -14.32
N ASN A 96 15.02 3.04 -14.30
CA ASN A 96 15.39 3.99 -15.34
C ASN A 96 16.92 4.20 -15.41
N SER A 97 17.59 4.30 -14.24
CA SER A 97 19.05 4.42 -14.19
C SER A 97 19.74 3.17 -14.75
N ALA A 98 19.18 1.98 -14.49
CA ALA A 98 19.67 0.73 -15.09
C ALA A 98 19.51 0.72 -16.61
N ARG A 99 18.39 1.23 -17.13
CA ARG A 99 18.15 1.34 -18.58
C ARG A 99 19.16 2.27 -19.25
N ASP A 100 19.50 3.39 -18.58
CA ASP A 100 20.44 4.38 -19.12
C ASP A 100 21.91 3.96 -18.94
N ALA A 101 22.18 2.87 -18.19
CA ALA A 101 23.52 2.35 -17.98
C ALA A 101 24.09 1.75 -19.27
N ALA A 102 25.17 2.34 -19.76
CA ALA A 102 25.82 1.90 -20.99
C ALA A 102 26.41 0.49 -20.83
N SER A 103 26.14 -0.36 -21.82
CA SER A 103 26.76 -1.68 -21.91
C SER A 103 28.21 -1.54 -22.39
N LYS A 104 29.17 -2.14 -21.69
CA LYS A 104 30.57 -2.22 -22.12
C LYS A 104 30.74 -3.50 -22.91
N THR A 105 30.92 -3.36 -24.22
CA THR A 105 31.01 -4.49 -25.13
C THR A 105 32.42 -4.60 -25.71
N ASP A 106 33.01 -5.80 -25.64
CA ASP A 106 34.24 -6.12 -26.34
C ASP A 106 33.91 -6.62 -27.74
N VAL A 107 34.38 -5.92 -28.77
CA VAL A 107 34.26 -6.39 -30.15
C VAL A 107 35.30 -7.49 -30.39
N LYS A 108 34.87 -8.66 -30.82
CA LYS A 108 35.74 -9.75 -31.24
C LYS A 108 35.75 -9.84 -32.74
N THR A 109 36.91 -10.07 -33.30
CA THR A 109 37.11 -10.19 -34.75
C THR A 109 37.81 -11.51 -35.04
N LEU A 110 37.16 -12.36 -35.78
CA LEU A 110 37.80 -13.53 -36.39
C LEU A 110 38.40 -13.11 -37.73
N ASN A 111 39.71 -13.27 -37.88
CA ASN A 111 40.40 -13.01 -39.13
C ASN A 111 40.42 -14.32 -39.96
N ALA A 112 39.41 -14.45 -40.81
CA ALA A 112 39.47 -15.47 -41.89
C ALA A 112 40.12 -14.81 -43.07
N LYS A 113 41.38 -15.14 -43.39
CA LYS A 113 42.03 -14.71 -44.65
C LYS A 113 41.53 -15.57 -45.80
N PHE A 114 40.83 -14.96 -46.70
CA PHE A 114 40.57 -15.56 -48.00
C PHE A 114 41.65 -15.02 -48.94
N SER A 115 42.59 -15.85 -49.34
CA SER A 115 43.53 -15.53 -50.39
C SER A 115 42.83 -15.64 -51.74
N ASP A 116 43.22 -14.81 -52.73
CA ASP A 116 42.77 -14.90 -54.10
C ASP A 116 42.96 -16.33 -54.62
N VAL A 117 41.88 -17.07 -54.76
CA VAL A 117 41.89 -18.41 -55.26
C VAL A 117 41.77 -18.41 -56.76
N THR A 118 42.86 -18.56 -57.43
CA THR A 118 42.86 -19.12 -58.79
C THR A 118 42.52 -20.61 -58.64
N ALA A 119 41.44 -21.06 -59.23
CA ALA A 119 40.88 -22.37 -59.10
C ALA A 119 41.92 -23.50 -59.25
N PRO A 120 42.07 -24.42 -58.32
CA PRO A 120 42.91 -25.60 -58.48
C PRO A 120 42.25 -26.62 -59.40
N ASP A 121 43.09 -27.30 -60.20
CA ASP A 121 42.66 -28.34 -61.16
C ASP A 121 42.10 -29.62 -60.50
N THR A 122 42.01 -29.71 -59.16
CA THR A 122 41.41 -30.81 -58.46
C THR A 122 40.55 -30.32 -57.31
N PRO A 123 39.22 -30.63 -57.27
CA PRO A 123 38.39 -30.26 -56.17
C PRO A 123 38.82 -31.01 -54.90
N LYS A 124 39.45 -30.35 -53.96
CA LYS A 124 39.48 -30.85 -52.59
C LYS A 124 38.04 -30.89 -52.05
N THR A 125 37.66 -32.02 -51.50
CA THR A 125 36.38 -32.27 -50.86
C THR A 125 36.09 -31.16 -49.86
N ALA A 126 35.09 -30.39 -50.14
CA ALA A 126 34.66 -29.20 -49.39
C ALA A 126 33.98 -29.61 -48.06
N ALA A 127 34.62 -30.48 -47.27
CA ALA A 127 33.98 -31.06 -46.12
C ALA A 127 34.18 -30.25 -44.80
N ASP A 128 35.09 -29.25 -44.77
CA ASP A 128 35.68 -28.98 -43.46
C ASP A 128 35.76 -27.52 -43.02
N THR A 129 35.10 -26.61 -43.73
CA THR A 129 35.10 -25.21 -43.26
C THR A 129 33.69 -24.81 -42.85
N GLN A 130 33.46 -24.80 -41.56
CA GLN A 130 32.18 -24.41 -40.94
C GLN A 130 32.44 -23.30 -39.95
N LEU A 131 31.63 -22.25 -40.02
CA LEU A 131 31.52 -21.24 -38.95
C LEU A 131 30.18 -21.51 -38.27
N GLU A 132 30.22 -21.79 -37.00
CA GLU A 132 29.04 -22.05 -36.20
C GLU A 132 29.00 -21.04 -35.05
N PHE A 133 27.92 -20.28 -34.99
CA PHE A 133 27.64 -19.37 -33.86
C PHE A 133 26.85 -20.11 -32.82
N SER A 134 27.20 -19.91 -31.56
CA SER A 134 26.40 -20.31 -30.41
C SER A 134 26.13 -19.10 -29.55
N ILE A 135 24.90 -18.99 -29.04
CA ILE A 135 24.44 -17.90 -28.19
C ILE A 135 23.97 -18.50 -26.88
N LYS A 136 24.41 -17.89 -25.77
CA LYS A 136 24.02 -18.26 -24.41
C LYS A 136 23.56 -17.03 -23.68
N LYS A 137 22.58 -17.18 -22.81
CA LYS A 137 22.10 -16.11 -21.95
C LYS A 137 22.98 -16.02 -20.69
N VAL A 138 23.27 -14.81 -20.27
CA VAL A 138 24.06 -14.56 -19.06
C VAL A 138 23.13 -14.08 -17.97
N ASN A 139 22.99 -14.88 -16.92
CA ASN A 139 22.24 -14.52 -15.73
C ASN A 139 23.24 -14.20 -14.61
N GLY A 140 23.56 -12.92 -14.44
CA GLY A 140 24.71 -12.49 -13.65
C GLY A 140 25.99 -13.08 -14.25
N ASP A 141 26.81 -13.74 -13.45
CA ASP A 141 28.04 -14.42 -13.92
C ASP A 141 27.79 -15.83 -14.53
N LYS A 142 26.54 -16.31 -14.52
CA LYS A 142 26.18 -17.64 -15.04
C LYS A 142 25.79 -17.54 -16.49
N VAL A 143 26.37 -18.43 -17.30
CA VAL A 143 26.05 -18.58 -18.72
C VAL A 143 25.17 -19.80 -18.88
N GLU A 144 23.95 -19.60 -19.36
CA GLU A 144 22.94 -20.65 -19.55
C GLU A 144 22.58 -20.80 -21.03
N ASP A 145 22.39 -22.06 -21.47
CA ASP A 145 21.96 -22.33 -22.84
C ASP A 145 20.52 -21.81 -23.04
N LEU A 146 20.22 -21.29 -24.25
CA LEU A 146 18.87 -20.85 -24.61
C LEU A 146 17.88 -22.01 -24.54
N GLU A 147 16.77 -21.82 -23.87
CA GLU A 147 15.73 -22.84 -23.72
C GLU A 147 14.61 -22.66 -24.76
N ASP A 148 14.10 -23.75 -25.31
CA ASP A 148 12.95 -23.74 -26.24
C ASP A 148 11.60 -23.39 -25.54
N SER A 149 11.59 -23.33 -24.21
CA SER A 149 10.38 -23.09 -23.41
C SER A 149 9.89 -21.66 -23.43
N VAL A 150 10.78 -20.70 -23.66
CA VAL A 150 10.47 -19.26 -23.69
C VAL A 150 10.34 -18.82 -25.14
N ALA A 151 9.22 -18.18 -25.51
CA ALA A 151 8.92 -17.84 -26.90
C ALA A 151 9.98 -16.92 -27.55
N SER A 152 10.57 -15.99 -26.78
CA SER A 152 11.65 -15.11 -27.24
C SER A 152 12.96 -15.88 -27.45
N GLU A 153 13.32 -16.79 -26.56
CA GLU A 153 14.53 -17.60 -26.65
C GLU A 153 14.42 -18.60 -27.80
N LYS A 154 13.25 -19.19 -28.00
CA LYS A 154 12.97 -20.03 -29.16
C LYS A 154 13.13 -19.27 -30.47
N ALA A 155 12.64 -18.04 -30.56
CA ALA A 155 12.79 -17.22 -31.76
C ALA A 155 14.27 -16.89 -32.07
N ILE A 156 15.07 -16.61 -31.04
CA ILE A 156 16.52 -16.41 -31.16
C ILE A 156 17.20 -17.71 -31.66
N LYS A 157 16.84 -18.86 -31.12
CA LYS A 157 17.39 -20.15 -31.49
C LYS A 157 17.03 -20.52 -32.94
N ASP A 158 15.76 -20.37 -33.33
CA ASP A 158 15.30 -20.65 -34.69
C ASP A 158 16.03 -19.75 -35.72
N ALA A 159 16.26 -18.46 -35.37
CA ALA A 159 17.01 -17.53 -36.22
C ALA A 159 18.51 -17.84 -36.26
N LEU A 160 19.09 -18.32 -35.15
CA LEU A 160 20.47 -18.79 -35.07
C LEU A 160 20.71 -20.05 -35.92
N ASP A 161 19.80 -21.01 -35.86
CA ASP A 161 19.83 -22.22 -36.68
C ASP A 161 19.73 -21.88 -38.16
N ALA A 162 18.92 -20.88 -38.55
CA ALA A 162 18.83 -20.40 -39.92
C ALA A 162 20.14 -19.74 -40.40
N LEU A 163 20.78 -18.92 -39.54
CA LEU A 163 22.07 -18.29 -39.82
C LEU A 163 23.15 -19.33 -39.97
N ASN A 164 23.28 -20.27 -39.02
CA ASN A 164 24.27 -21.37 -39.06
C ASN A 164 24.02 -22.28 -40.25
N GLY A 165 22.78 -22.63 -40.53
CA GLY A 165 22.41 -23.39 -41.73
C GLY A 165 22.85 -22.73 -43.02
N THR A 166 22.76 -21.39 -43.11
CA THR A 166 23.23 -20.62 -44.28
C THR A 166 24.76 -20.63 -44.36
N LEU A 167 25.43 -20.47 -43.23
CA LEU A 167 26.89 -20.47 -43.15
C LEU A 167 27.47 -21.86 -43.47
N VAL A 168 26.85 -22.92 -42.96
CA VAL A 168 27.25 -24.32 -43.21
C VAL A 168 26.87 -24.76 -44.61
N SER A 169 25.64 -24.52 -45.08
CA SER A 169 25.16 -24.94 -46.39
C SER A 169 25.80 -24.15 -47.55
N GLY A 170 26.21 -22.92 -47.26
CA GLY A 170 26.92 -22.09 -48.22
C GLY A 170 28.31 -22.52 -48.55
N LYS A 171 28.90 -23.48 -47.75
CA LYS A 171 30.27 -23.99 -47.94
C LYS A 171 31.23 -22.85 -48.25
N ILE A 172 31.49 -22.01 -47.24
CA ILE A 172 32.33 -20.80 -47.42
C ILE A 172 33.75 -21.16 -47.85
N GLY A 173 34.20 -22.37 -47.55
CA GLY A 173 35.50 -22.88 -47.96
C GLY A 173 35.47 -23.44 -49.39
N GLY A 174 36.51 -23.13 -50.16
CA GLY A 174 36.71 -23.67 -51.51
C GLY A 174 35.91 -23.00 -52.61
N LYS A 175 35.33 -21.84 -52.36
CA LYS A 175 34.57 -21.01 -53.34
C LYS A 175 35.47 -19.92 -53.91
N ASN A 176 35.18 -19.52 -55.18
CA ASN A 176 35.77 -18.33 -55.73
C ASN A 176 35.21 -17.05 -55.08
N ALA A 177 35.85 -15.91 -55.27
CA ALA A 177 35.48 -14.66 -54.63
C ALA A 177 33.99 -14.26 -54.86
N THR A 178 33.39 -14.66 -56.02
CA THR A 178 31.99 -14.37 -56.34
C THR A 178 31.03 -15.24 -55.51
N GLU A 179 31.34 -16.53 -55.35
CA GLU A 179 30.54 -17.48 -54.57
C GLU A 179 30.64 -17.19 -53.08
N PHE A 180 31.81 -16.73 -52.62
CA PHE A 180 32.00 -16.24 -51.26
C PHE A 180 31.17 -15.02 -50.98
N LYS A 181 31.19 -14.01 -51.87
CA LYS A 181 30.37 -12.83 -51.74
C LYS A 181 28.89 -13.16 -51.67
N SER A 182 28.41 -14.11 -52.50
CA SER A 182 27.02 -14.55 -52.47
C SER A 182 26.67 -15.28 -51.16
N ALA A 183 27.61 -16.05 -50.60
CA ALA A 183 27.40 -16.74 -49.31
C ALA A 183 27.37 -15.73 -48.14
N VAL A 184 28.23 -14.71 -48.16
CA VAL A 184 28.22 -13.61 -47.19
C VAL A 184 26.92 -12.82 -47.27
N GLU A 185 26.47 -12.45 -48.48
CA GLU A 185 25.21 -11.75 -48.69
C GLU A 185 24.02 -12.57 -48.18
N ALA A 186 24.02 -13.89 -48.41
CA ALA A 186 22.98 -14.78 -47.90
C ALA A 186 23.00 -14.89 -46.35
N ALA A 187 24.17 -14.98 -45.75
CA ALA A 187 24.33 -15.00 -44.28
C ALA A 187 23.87 -13.68 -43.66
N MET A 188 24.30 -12.55 -44.22
CA MET A 188 23.85 -11.22 -43.76
C MET A 188 22.34 -11.03 -43.93
N LYS A 189 21.74 -11.56 -44.99
CA LYS A 189 20.30 -11.54 -45.19
C LYS A 189 19.56 -12.43 -44.19
N ALA A 190 20.15 -13.56 -43.81
CA ALA A 190 19.58 -14.43 -42.73
C ALA A 190 19.71 -13.80 -41.35
N PHE A 191 20.66 -12.89 -41.16
CA PHE A 191 20.86 -12.14 -39.93
C PHE A 191 20.02 -10.86 -39.84
N THR A 192 20.05 -10.04 -40.91
CA THR A 192 19.44 -8.71 -40.91
C THR A 192 17.92 -8.75 -40.84
N GLY A 193 17.34 -7.98 -39.95
CA GLY A 193 15.90 -7.91 -39.71
C GLY A 193 15.35 -9.11 -38.89
N THR A 194 16.21 -9.87 -38.23
CA THR A 194 15.82 -10.96 -37.32
C THR A 194 16.04 -10.55 -35.88
N VAL A 195 15.50 -11.34 -34.95
CA VAL A 195 15.72 -11.17 -33.50
C VAL A 195 17.20 -11.33 -33.09
N LEU A 196 18.08 -11.81 -33.97
CA LEU A 196 19.52 -11.89 -33.71
C LEU A 196 20.18 -10.51 -33.60
N GLU A 197 19.62 -9.50 -34.27
CA GLU A 197 20.10 -8.10 -34.15
C GLU A 197 19.92 -7.56 -32.71
N ASP A 198 18.99 -8.10 -31.95
CA ASP A 198 18.76 -7.72 -30.55
C ASP A 198 19.73 -8.40 -29.57
N VAL A 199 20.41 -9.48 -30.04
CA VAL A 199 21.29 -10.33 -29.24
C VAL A 199 22.76 -10.10 -29.53
N MET A 200 23.10 -9.85 -30.79
CA MET A 200 24.47 -9.62 -31.25
C MET A 200 24.53 -8.63 -32.41
N GLU A 201 25.70 -8.05 -32.63
CA GLU A 201 26.05 -7.39 -33.86
C GLU A 201 26.96 -8.29 -34.65
N LEU A 202 26.68 -8.46 -35.93
CA LEU A 202 27.47 -9.26 -36.84
C LEU A 202 27.81 -8.45 -38.07
N SER A 203 29.08 -8.47 -38.45
CA SER A 203 29.57 -7.89 -39.72
C SER A 203 30.57 -8.82 -40.38
N ILE A 204 30.32 -9.14 -41.65
CA ILE A 204 31.18 -9.97 -42.46
C ILE A 204 31.73 -9.09 -43.60
N SER A 205 33.02 -8.86 -43.61
CA SER A 205 33.66 -8.06 -44.66
C SER A 205 33.92 -8.91 -45.92
N ALA A 206 34.09 -8.22 -47.09
CA ALA A 206 34.42 -8.88 -48.35
C ALA A 206 35.80 -9.63 -48.30
N ASP A 207 36.67 -9.23 -47.36
CA ASP A 207 37.99 -9.82 -47.11
C ASP A 207 37.92 -11.05 -46.20
N GLY A 208 36.72 -11.50 -45.86
CA GLY A 208 36.51 -12.66 -44.98
C GLY A 208 36.68 -12.40 -43.50
N LYS A 209 36.76 -11.18 -43.05
CA LYS A 209 36.78 -10.84 -41.65
C LYS A 209 35.35 -10.88 -41.11
N VAL A 210 35.13 -11.71 -40.07
CA VAL A 210 33.90 -11.81 -39.32
C VAL A 210 34.09 -11.08 -37.99
N SER A 211 33.41 -9.96 -37.83
CA SER A 211 33.37 -9.22 -36.56
C SER A 211 32.01 -9.40 -35.93
N PHE A 212 32.00 -9.73 -34.64
CA PHE A 212 30.79 -9.90 -33.88
C PHE A 212 30.94 -9.37 -32.45
N THR A 213 29.83 -8.99 -31.88
CA THR A 213 29.74 -8.40 -30.56
C THR A 213 28.45 -8.89 -29.91
N ALA A 214 28.55 -9.45 -28.70
CA ALA A 214 27.36 -9.78 -27.92
C ALA A 214 26.70 -8.50 -27.40
N LYS A 215 25.37 -8.41 -27.43
CA LYS A 215 24.63 -7.36 -26.75
C LYS A 215 24.42 -7.73 -25.27
N ALA A 216 23.96 -6.76 -24.46
CA ALA A 216 23.82 -6.94 -23.04
C ALA A 216 22.99 -8.18 -22.67
N GLY A 217 23.49 -8.98 -21.75
CA GLY A 217 22.86 -10.19 -21.29
C GLY A 217 23.16 -11.46 -22.08
N TYR A 218 24.03 -11.35 -23.13
CA TYR A 218 24.33 -12.52 -23.96
C TYR A 218 25.82 -12.80 -24.06
N GLN A 219 26.15 -14.07 -24.22
CA GLN A 219 27.45 -14.56 -24.67
C GLN A 219 27.29 -15.11 -26.08
N VAL A 220 28.12 -14.62 -26.99
CA VAL A 220 28.20 -15.12 -28.36
C VAL A 220 29.56 -15.80 -28.54
N SER A 221 29.56 -17.04 -28.97
CA SER A 221 30.76 -17.80 -29.31
C SER A 221 30.69 -18.23 -30.75
N VAL A 222 31.83 -18.22 -31.42
CA VAL A 222 31.99 -18.73 -32.80
C VAL A 222 33.04 -19.79 -32.78
N GLU A 223 32.70 -20.94 -33.32
CA GLU A 223 33.62 -22.04 -33.57
C GLU A 223 33.80 -22.18 -35.08
N GLY A 224 35.05 -22.23 -35.50
CA GLY A 224 35.42 -22.51 -36.89
C GLY A 224 36.17 -23.83 -37.00
N ALA A 225 35.73 -24.72 -37.85
CA ALA A 225 36.46 -25.93 -38.17
C ALA A 225 36.97 -25.89 -39.59
N GLY A 226 38.24 -26.19 -39.79
CA GLY A 226 38.85 -26.42 -41.09
C GLY A 226 39.82 -25.32 -41.61
N GLU A 227 40.64 -25.70 -42.55
CA GLU A 227 41.50 -24.75 -43.30
C GLU A 227 40.70 -24.08 -44.40
N PHE A 228 40.65 -22.75 -44.42
CA PHE A 228 40.28 -22.03 -45.61
C PHE A 228 41.43 -22.16 -46.59
N ALA A 229 41.41 -23.25 -47.38
CA ALA A 229 42.45 -23.53 -48.33
C ALA A 229 42.29 -22.67 -49.59
N GLY A 230 42.97 -21.51 -49.57
CA GLY A 230 43.35 -20.86 -50.80
C GLY A 230 44.72 -21.39 -51.21
N GLN A 231 44.82 -21.90 -52.40
CA GLN A 231 46.10 -22.25 -53.01
C GLN A 231 46.77 -20.97 -53.53
N GLY A 232 47.56 -20.33 -52.70
CA GLY A 232 48.61 -19.41 -53.06
C GLY A 232 49.87 -19.92 -52.34
N ASP A 233 50.97 -19.71 -52.90
CA ASP A 233 52.34 -20.08 -52.55
C ASP A 233 52.49 -20.72 -51.14
N LYS A 234 53.34 -21.73 -51.02
CA LYS A 234 53.46 -22.57 -49.81
C LYS A 234 53.71 -21.88 -48.47
N ASP A 235 53.88 -20.58 -48.49
CA ASP A 235 54.21 -19.77 -47.32
C ASP A 235 53.02 -18.88 -46.83
N ASP A 236 51.86 -18.90 -47.50
CA ASP A 236 50.69 -18.09 -47.17
C ASP A 236 49.40 -18.95 -47.09
N ALA A 237 49.49 -20.05 -46.38
CA ALA A 237 48.33 -20.81 -45.95
C ALA A 237 47.54 -19.92 -44.98
N GLY A 238 46.42 -19.37 -45.45
CA GLY A 238 45.51 -18.64 -44.64
C GLY A 238 44.86 -19.53 -43.62
N ALA A 239 45.61 -19.83 -42.57
CA ALA A 239 45.05 -20.50 -41.40
C ALA A 239 44.05 -19.56 -40.71
N VAL A 240 42.89 -20.07 -40.38
CA VAL A 240 42.08 -19.40 -39.34
C VAL A 240 42.92 -19.46 -38.09
N THR A 241 43.60 -18.35 -37.79
CA THR A 241 44.51 -18.28 -36.65
C THR A 241 43.78 -18.34 -35.30
N ASP A 242 42.46 -18.08 -35.31
CA ASP A 242 41.55 -18.27 -34.15
C ASP A 242 40.39 -19.17 -34.55
N THR A 243 40.42 -20.41 -34.12
CA THR A 243 39.37 -21.41 -34.38
C THR A 243 38.15 -21.20 -33.48
N SER A 244 38.26 -20.38 -32.46
CA SER A 244 37.13 -20.01 -31.61
C SER A 244 37.34 -18.61 -31.00
N ALA A 245 36.31 -17.83 -30.94
CA ALA A 245 36.26 -16.58 -30.21
C ALA A 245 34.94 -16.47 -29.46
N SER A 246 35.01 -15.91 -28.29
CA SER A 246 33.81 -15.67 -27.48
C SER A 246 33.81 -14.22 -26.97
N THR A 247 32.64 -13.60 -26.96
CA THR A 247 32.42 -12.28 -26.39
C THR A 247 31.24 -12.37 -25.43
N VAL A 248 31.41 -11.81 -24.25
CA VAL A 248 30.37 -11.76 -23.22
C VAL A 248 30.10 -10.30 -22.91
N ASN A 249 28.85 -9.93 -22.86
CA ASN A 249 28.43 -8.61 -22.45
C ASN A 249 27.63 -8.71 -21.14
N VAL A 250 28.29 -8.51 -20.02
CA VAL A 250 27.66 -8.39 -18.70
C VAL A 250 27.75 -6.93 -18.27
N ASN A 251 26.61 -6.33 -18.01
CA ASN A 251 26.54 -4.98 -17.50
C ASN A 251 26.51 -5.02 -15.96
N THR A 252 27.68 -4.93 -15.33
CA THR A 252 27.82 -4.94 -13.86
C THR A 252 27.15 -3.78 -13.18
N ASP A 253 26.91 -2.68 -13.87
CA ASP A 253 26.20 -1.53 -13.30
C ASP A 253 24.69 -1.81 -13.27
N ARG A 254 24.13 -2.49 -14.28
CA ARG A 254 22.75 -2.98 -14.26
C ARG A 254 22.52 -4.01 -13.16
N GLU A 255 23.46 -4.92 -12.93
CA GLU A 255 23.41 -5.88 -11.83
C GLU A 255 23.31 -5.17 -10.47
N LYS A 256 24.14 -4.16 -10.22
CA LYS A 256 24.06 -3.35 -8.98
C LYS A 256 22.72 -2.64 -8.83
N TYR A 257 22.17 -2.10 -9.92
CA TYR A 257 20.84 -1.49 -9.90
C TYR A 257 19.74 -2.52 -9.62
N ALA A 258 19.85 -3.73 -10.17
CA ALA A 258 18.94 -4.83 -9.86
C ALA A 258 18.98 -5.24 -8.38
N GLU A 259 20.20 -5.29 -7.79
CA GLU A 259 20.35 -5.53 -6.34
C GLU A 259 19.70 -4.41 -5.50
N GLN A 260 19.92 -3.14 -5.87
CA GLN A 260 19.31 -2.00 -5.18
C GLN A 260 17.77 -2.04 -5.29
N PHE A 261 17.24 -2.40 -6.44
CA PHE A 261 15.81 -2.60 -6.63
C PHE A 261 15.26 -3.69 -5.72
N ASN A 262 15.94 -4.84 -5.64
CA ASN A 262 15.55 -5.92 -4.74
C ASN A 262 15.56 -5.49 -3.27
N GLU A 263 16.50 -4.63 -2.88
CA GLU A 263 16.52 -4.11 -1.51
C GLU A 263 15.33 -3.18 -1.24
N ILE A 264 14.96 -2.33 -2.20
CA ILE A 264 13.74 -1.52 -2.10
C ILE A 264 12.49 -2.41 -2.00
N MET A 265 12.40 -3.51 -2.75
CA MET A 265 11.27 -4.45 -2.65
C MET A 265 11.15 -5.02 -1.22
N LYS A 266 12.26 -5.39 -0.60
CA LYS A 266 12.27 -5.82 0.81
C LYS A 266 11.80 -4.72 1.77
N GLN A 267 12.17 -3.46 1.52
CA GLN A 267 11.71 -2.35 2.35
C GLN A 267 10.20 -2.12 2.20
N ILE A 268 9.65 -2.25 0.99
CA ILE A 268 8.20 -2.21 0.74
C ILE A 268 7.49 -3.31 1.56
N ASP A 269 7.98 -4.54 1.51
CA ASP A 269 7.41 -5.67 2.25
C ASP A 269 7.46 -5.46 3.77
N ASN A 270 8.56 -4.90 4.28
CA ASN A 270 8.71 -4.59 5.69
C ASN A 270 7.74 -3.47 6.10
N LEU A 271 7.68 -2.39 5.33
CA LEU A 271 6.79 -1.27 5.61
C LEU A 271 5.31 -1.68 5.57
N ALA A 272 4.91 -2.52 4.60
CA ALA A 272 3.57 -3.09 4.57
C ALA A 272 3.25 -3.90 5.84
N LYS A 273 4.24 -4.59 6.43
CA LYS A 273 4.08 -5.31 7.71
C LYS A 273 3.99 -4.38 8.92
N ASP A 274 4.74 -3.29 8.90
CA ASP A 274 4.86 -2.38 10.04
C ASP A 274 3.71 -1.37 10.12
N SER A 275 2.94 -1.18 9.06
CA SER A 275 1.84 -0.20 8.95
C SER A 275 0.57 -0.64 9.69
N GLY A 276 0.70 -1.29 10.86
CA GLY A 276 -0.40 -1.76 11.69
C GLY A 276 -0.65 -0.89 12.91
N TYR A 277 -1.90 -0.81 13.35
CA TYR A 277 -2.30 -0.17 14.60
C TYR A 277 -3.08 -1.14 15.49
N LYS A 278 -2.65 -1.32 16.75
CA LYS A 278 -3.29 -2.23 17.74
C LYS A 278 -3.58 -3.65 17.21
N GLY A 279 -2.69 -4.19 16.39
CA GLY A 279 -2.80 -5.56 15.86
C GLY A 279 -3.69 -5.69 14.63
N ILE A 280 -4.23 -4.59 14.10
CA ILE A 280 -4.93 -4.55 12.81
C ILE A 280 -4.02 -3.87 11.80
N ASN A 281 -3.74 -4.55 10.70
CA ASN A 281 -2.96 -4.02 9.59
C ASN A 281 -3.76 -4.13 8.30
N LEU A 282 -4.26 -2.99 7.81
CA LEU A 282 -5.06 -2.92 6.59
C LEU A 282 -4.22 -3.17 5.32
N LEU A 283 -2.89 -3.04 5.39
CA LEU A 283 -1.99 -3.34 4.27
C LEU A 283 -1.59 -4.82 4.21
N GLN A 284 -2.07 -5.63 5.17
CA GLN A 284 -1.93 -7.10 5.21
C GLN A 284 -3.28 -7.81 5.18
N MET A 285 -4.24 -7.32 4.42
CA MET A 285 -5.56 -7.92 4.22
C MET A 285 -6.42 -8.06 5.49
N ASN A 286 -6.03 -7.44 6.62
CA ASN A 286 -6.91 -7.43 7.79
C ASN A 286 -8.12 -6.54 7.54
N THR A 287 -9.26 -6.92 8.08
CA THR A 287 -10.49 -6.14 7.98
C THR A 287 -10.74 -5.38 9.26
N LEU A 288 -11.04 -4.08 9.16
CA LEU A 288 -11.46 -3.24 10.26
C LEU A 288 -12.97 -3.02 10.20
N THR A 289 -13.69 -3.37 11.26
CA THR A 289 -15.11 -3.09 11.43
C THR A 289 -15.30 -1.95 12.42
N VAL A 290 -15.87 -0.84 11.97
CA VAL A 290 -16.21 0.31 12.80
C VAL A 290 -17.72 0.35 13.00
N ILE A 291 -18.17 0.30 14.27
CA ILE A 291 -19.58 0.28 14.67
C ILE A 291 -19.99 1.71 15.05
N PHE A 292 -21.19 2.13 14.64
CA PHE A 292 -21.70 3.49 14.78
C PHE A 292 -22.85 3.63 15.78
N ASN A 293 -23.52 2.53 16.13
CA ASN A 293 -24.66 2.53 17.03
C ASN A 293 -24.62 1.38 18.03
N GLU A 294 -25.39 1.52 19.10
CA GLU A 294 -25.42 0.63 20.24
C GLU A 294 -25.95 -0.77 19.92
N ASP A 295 -26.86 -0.91 18.97
CA ASP A 295 -27.45 -2.19 18.52
C ASP A 295 -26.63 -2.88 17.42
N ARG A 296 -25.51 -2.26 16.98
CA ARG A 296 -24.60 -2.75 15.93
C ARG A 296 -25.25 -2.94 14.55
N SER A 297 -26.41 -2.35 14.32
CA SER A 297 -27.09 -2.41 13.02
C SER A 297 -26.44 -1.47 11.99
N SER A 298 -25.69 -0.44 12.46
CA SER A 298 -24.97 0.50 11.61
C SER A 298 -23.47 0.34 11.85
N GLN A 299 -22.79 -0.16 10.83
CA GLN A 299 -21.33 -0.38 10.84
C GLN A 299 -20.76 -0.14 9.46
N ILE A 300 -19.46 0.09 9.38
CA ILE A 300 -18.70 0.10 8.15
C ILE A 300 -17.58 -0.93 8.25
N GLU A 301 -17.39 -1.68 7.18
CA GLU A 301 -16.32 -2.65 7.04
C GLU A 301 -15.28 -2.10 6.08
N VAL A 302 -14.08 -1.81 6.61
CA VAL A 302 -12.92 -1.39 5.82
C VAL A 302 -12.09 -2.63 5.54
N LYS A 303 -12.10 -3.07 4.29
CA LYS A 303 -11.33 -4.23 3.86
C LYS A 303 -9.87 -3.86 3.68
N GLY A 304 -8.99 -4.65 4.25
CA GLY A 304 -7.57 -4.55 4.01
C GLY A 304 -7.19 -5.05 2.61
N VAL A 305 -6.05 -4.57 2.15
CA VAL A 305 -5.44 -4.91 0.86
C VAL A 305 -4.04 -5.48 1.10
N ASP A 306 -3.51 -6.20 0.15
CA ASP A 306 -2.11 -6.63 0.16
C ASP A 306 -1.27 -5.56 -0.56
N ALA A 307 -0.55 -4.76 0.21
CA ALA A 307 0.36 -3.73 -0.29
C ALA A 307 1.82 -4.18 -0.29
N SER A 308 2.09 -5.49 -0.20
CA SER A 308 3.43 -6.05 -0.40
C SER A 308 3.85 -5.97 -1.87
N SER A 309 5.13 -6.16 -2.16
CA SER A 309 5.65 -6.27 -3.53
C SER A 309 4.88 -7.29 -4.36
N THR A 310 4.51 -8.43 -3.76
CA THR A 310 3.72 -9.49 -4.39
C THR A 310 2.29 -9.05 -4.67
N GLY A 311 1.63 -8.39 -3.71
CA GLY A 311 0.26 -7.87 -3.86
C GLY A 311 0.16 -6.78 -4.92
N LEU A 312 1.19 -5.93 -5.02
CA LEU A 312 1.35 -4.90 -6.04
C LEU A 312 1.83 -5.44 -7.39
N LYS A 313 2.10 -6.75 -7.50
CA LYS A 313 2.56 -7.44 -8.72
C LYS A 313 3.87 -6.88 -9.27
N ILE A 314 4.77 -6.46 -8.40
CA ILE A 314 6.11 -6.05 -8.76
C ILE A 314 7.01 -7.28 -8.64
N SER A 315 7.59 -7.71 -9.77
CA SER A 315 8.46 -8.87 -9.84
C SER A 315 9.92 -8.49 -9.52
N ASN A 316 10.68 -9.44 -9.01
CA ASN A 316 12.13 -9.26 -8.92
C ASN A 316 12.74 -9.12 -10.31
N PRO A 317 13.86 -8.35 -10.45
CA PRO A 317 14.61 -8.27 -11.71
C PRO A 317 14.94 -9.64 -12.30
N VAL A 318 14.55 -9.85 -13.54
CA VAL A 318 14.90 -11.05 -14.29
C VAL A 318 16.32 -10.86 -14.82
N ASP A 319 17.14 -11.91 -14.78
CA ASP A 319 18.51 -11.95 -15.31
C ASP A 319 19.37 -10.73 -14.93
N SER A 320 19.19 -10.21 -13.70
CA SER A 320 19.88 -9.00 -13.20
C SER A 320 19.78 -7.80 -14.16
N TRP A 321 18.66 -7.69 -14.90
CA TRP A 321 18.37 -6.60 -15.84
C TRP A 321 19.40 -6.47 -16.99
N GLN A 322 19.89 -7.58 -17.50
CA GLN A 322 20.86 -7.52 -18.59
C GLN A 322 20.24 -7.04 -19.91
N THR A 323 18.90 -7.18 -20.08
CA THR A 323 18.19 -6.70 -21.27
C THR A 323 17.31 -5.50 -20.96
N ASP A 324 17.08 -4.63 -21.97
CA ASP A 324 16.19 -3.48 -21.85
C ASP A 324 14.71 -3.92 -21.70
N GLU A 325 14.34 -5.08 -22.23
CA GLU A 325 12.99 -5.65 -22.11
C GLU A 325 12.66 -5.98 -20.67
N ASP A 326 13.58 -6.61 -19.93
CA ASP A 326 13.41 -6.95 -18.50
C ASP A 326 13.27 -5.69 -17.65
N ILE A 327 14.08 -4.65 -17.94
CA ILE A 327 14.01 -3.35 -17.26
C ILE A 327 12.67 -2.66 -17.53
N ASN A 328 12.25 -2.60 -18.80
CA ASN A 328 11.00 -1.95 -19.19
C ASN A 328 9.79 -2.65 -18.59
N LYS A 329 9.83 -3.97 -18.43
CA LYS A 329 8.81 -4.73 -17.71
C LYS A 329 8.71 -4.28 -16.24
N SER A 330 9.85 -4.21 -15.54
CA SER A 330 9.88 -3.74 -14.15
C SER A 330 9.41 -2.30 -13.99
N ILE A 331 9.72 -1.41 -14.95
CA ILE A 331 9.21 -0.03 -14.98
C ILE A 331 7.69 -0.02 -15.12
N THR A 332 7.14 -0.81 -16.03
CA THR A 332 5.70 -0.90 -16.25
C THR A 332 4.97 -1.47 -15.01
N GLU A 333 5.54 -2.48 -14.37
CA GLU A 333 5.01 -3.04 -13.12
C GLU A 333 5.00 -2.00 -12.01
N ALA A 334 6.06 -1.21 -11.86
CA ALA A 334 6.13 -0.11 -10.89
C ALA A 334 5.09 1.01 -11.19
N GLU A 335 4.87 1.36 -12.46
CA GLU A 335 3.85 2.34 -12.86
C GLU A 335 2.43 1.86 -12.52
N ASN A 336 2.15 0.59 -12.78
CA ASN A 336 0.88 -0.03 -12.43
C ASN A 336 0.68 -0.05 -10.91
N ALA A 337 1.71 -0.39 -10.14
CA ALA A 337 1.70 -0.40 -8.68
C ALA A 337 1.42 1.00 -8.11
N ILE A 338 2.05 2.06 -8.64
CA ILE A 338 1.76 3.45 -8.24
C ILE A 338 0.29 3.81 -8.51
N SER A 339 -0.26 3.38 -9.64
CA SER A 339 -1.68 3.60 -9.95
C SER A 339 -2.60 2.88 -8.97
N GLU A 340 -2.28 1.65 -8.61
CA GLU A 340 -3.04 0.85 -7.65
C GLU A 340 -2.96 1.43 -6.24
N LEU A 341 -1.78 1.86 -5.79
CA LEU A 341 -1.56 2.54 -4.51
C LEU A 341 -2.38 3.84 -4.41
N ARG A 342 -2.49 4.62 -5.48
CA ARG A 342 -3.32 5.83 -5.53
C ARG A 342 -4.81 5.53 -5.36
N ILE A 343 -5.28 4.43 -5.95
CA ILE A 343 -6.67 3.98 -5.78
C ILE A 343 -6.90 3.58 -4.32
N MET A 344 -6.00 2.79 -3.73
CA MET A 344 -6.07 2.37 -2.32
C MET A 344 -6.07 3.57 -1.37
N ALA A 345 -5.20 4.57 -1.59
CA ALA A 345 -5.16 5.80 -0.80
C ALA A 345 -6.46 6.58 -0.90
N SER A 346 -7.06 6.67 -2.10
CA SER A 346 -8.35 7.31 -2.31
C SER A 346 -9.48 6.60 -1.55
N ASP A 347 -9.50 5.27 -1.58
CA ASP A 347 -10.51 4.48 -0.89
C ASP A 347 -10.40 4.65 0.63
N TYR A 348 -9.19 4.59 1.19
CA TYR A 348 -8.98 4.82 2.63
C TYR A 348 -9.27 6.27 3.02
N GLY A 349 -8.99 7.24 2.16
CA GLY A 349 -9.39 8.64 2.35
C GLY A 349 -10.92 8.80 2.42
N ASN A 350 -11.67 8.07 1.59
CA ASN A 350 -13.12 8.03 1.63
C ASN A 350 -13.63 7.39 2.94
N TYR A 351 -13.07 6.25 3.35
CA TYR A 351 -13.43 5.61 4.62
C TYR A 351 -13.12 6.50 5.82
N TYR A 352 -11.97 7.16 5.84
CA TYR A 352 -11.61 8.14 6.85
C TYR A 352 -12.67 9.24 6.97
N SER A 353 -13.05 9.85 5.84
CA SER A 353 -14.06 10.91 5.79
C SER A 353 -15.42 10.45 6.29
N ILE A 354 -15.85 9.22 5.93
CA ILE A 354 -17.10 8.64 6.41
C ILE A 354 -17.07 8.46 7.93
N VAL A 355 -16.01 7.85 8.46
CA VAL A 355 -15.89 7.58 9.90
C VAL A 355 -15.81 8.88 10.69
N GLN A 356 -15.08 9.89 10.20
CA GLN A 356 -14.98 11.20 10.83
C GLN A 356 -16.33 11.92 10.88
N ASN A 357 -17.08 11.95 9.78
CA ASN A 357 -18.42 12.54 9.73
C ASN A 357 -19.37 11.82 10.71
N ARG A 358 -19.27 10.50 10.82
CA ARG A 358 -20.04 9.71 11.78
C ARG A 358 -19.63 10.01 13.23
N GLN A 359 -18.35 10.18 13.48
CA GLN A 359 -17.84 10.56 14.79
C GLN A 359 -18.40 11.92 15.23
N ASP A 360 -18.38 12.93 14.34
CA ASP A 360 -18.89 14.26 14.62
C ASP A 360 -20.42 14.27 14.80
N PHE A 361 -21.15 13.49 14.01
CA PHE A 361 -22.58 13.27 14.20
C PHE A 361 -22.86 12.64 15.58
N THR A 362 -22.11 11.62 15.98
CA THR A 362 -22.27 10.93 17.27
C THR A 362 -21.99 11.87 18.44
N LYS A 363 -20.95 12.73 18.36
CA LYS A 363 -20.68 13.77 19.36
C LYS A 363 -21.87 14.71 19.52
N ASN A 364 -22.42 15.18 18.41
CA ASN A 364 -23.58 16.09 18.45
C ASN A 364 -24.82 15.37 19.01
N LEU A 365 -25.04 14.10 18.67
CA LEU A 365 -26.13 13.30 19.21
C LEU A 365 -25.99 13.09 20.72
N ILE A 366 -24.79 12.81 21.24
CA ILE A 366 -24.53 12.72 22.67
C ILE A 366 -24.92 14.03 23.37
N ASN A 367 -24.53 15.16 22.83
CA ASN A 367 -24.88 16.46 23.39
C ASN A 367 -26.41 16.67 23.44
N VAL A 368 -27.14 16.33 22.36
CA VAL A 368 -28.60 16.42 22.32
C VAL A 368 -29.27 15.50 23.33
N LEU A 369 -28.76 14.26 23.49
CA LEU A 369 -29.28 13.31 24.48
C LEU A 369 -29.05 13.77 25.92
N THR A 370 -27.85 14.31 26.20
CA THR A 370 -27.51 14.88 27.52
C THR A 370 -28.35 16.11 27.82
N GLU A 371 -28.47 17.06 26.88
CA GLU A 371 -29.34 18.24 27.04
C GLU A 371 -30.80 17.83 27.24
N GLY A 372 -31.27 16.82 26.51
CA GLY A 372 -32.62 16.25 26.67
C GLY A 372 -32.81 15.64 28.06
N ALA A 373 -31.84 14.96 28.61
CA ALA A 373 -31.87 14.42 29.97
C ALA A 373 -31.86 15.54 31.03
N ASP A 374 -31.01 16.54 30.82
CA ASP A 374 -30.90 17.70 31.71
C ASP A 374 -32.20 18.51 31.76
N ASN A 375 -32.84 18.76 30.63
CA ASN A 375 -34.12 19.46 30.56
C ASN A 375 -35.24 18.73 31.31
N LEU A 376 -35.15 17.42 31.46
CA LEU A 376 -36.11 16.63 32.24
C LEU A 376 -35.83 16.64 33.73
N THR A 377 -34.59 16.82 34.16
CA THR A 377 -34.14 16.59 35.54
C THR A 377 -33.58 17.81 36.24
N LEU A 378 -33.01 18.80 35.50
CA LEU A 378 -32.42 19.98 36.13
C LEU A 378 -33.49 20.91 36.72
N ALA A 379 -33.12 21.55 37.84
CA ALA A 379 -33.90 22.63 38.48
C ALA A 379 -33.41 23.98 37.96
N ASP A 380 -34.35 24.95 37.81
CA ASP A 380 -33.99 26.34 37.64
C ASP A 380 -33.56 26.90 39.03
N MET A 381 -32.27 27.10 39.17
CA MET A 381 -31.66 27.57 40.42
C MET A 381 -32.17 28.95 40.88
N ASN A 382 -32.60 29.80 39.92
CA ASN A 382 -33.16 31.12 40.27
C ASN A 382 -34.57 30.97 40.84
N GLU A 383 -35.39 30.10 40.23
CA GLU A 383 -36.73 29.80 40.73
C GLU A 383 -36.68 29.14 42.10
N GLU A 384 -35.84 28.12 42.28
CA GLU A 384 -35.71 27.42 43.57
C GLU A 384 -35.11 28.32 44.64
N SER A 385 -34.19 29.25 44.33
CA SER A 385 -33.67 30.26 45.26
C SER A 385 -34.75 31.22 45.71
N ALA A 386 -35.58 31.70 44.78
CA ALA A 386 -36.73 32.59 45.07
C ALA A 386 -37.77 31.84 45.95
N ASN A 387 -38.06 30.56 45.60
CA ASN A 387 -38.93 29.70 46.37
C ASN A 387 -38.42 29.50 47.80
N MET A 388 -37.12 29.29 47.99
CA MET A 388 -36.50 29.15 49.32
C MET A 388 -36.68 30.39 50.16
N LEU A 389 -36.42 31.58 49.62
CA LEU A 389 -36.61 32.86 50.34
C LEU A 389 -38.09 33.07 50.71
N ALA A 390 -39.01 32.75 49.79
CA ALA A 390 -40.47 32.85 50.06
C ALA A 390 -40.90 31.87 51.16
N LEU A 391 -40.39 30.65 51.14
CA LEU A 391 -40.68 29.63 52.18
C LEU A 391 -40.07 29.99 53.52
N GLN A 392 -38.87 30.53 53.60
CA GLN A 392 -38.26 31.06 54.83
C GLN A 392 -39.09 32.20 55.43
N THR A 393 -39.55 33.14 54.59
CA THR A 393 -40.43 34.21 55.01
C THR A 393 -41.76 33.66 55.55
N ARG A 394 -42.38 32.71 54.84
CA ARG A 394 -43.63 32.05 55.26
C ARG A 394 -43.45 31.28 56.57
N GLN A 395 -42.31 30.58 56.76
CA GLN A 395 -41.99 29.90 57.99
C GLN A 395 -41.91 30.86 59.17
N GLN A 396 -41.21 32.00 59.01
CA GLN A 396 -41.14 33.03 60.05
C GLN A 396 -42.48 33.64 60.39
N LEU A 397 -43.33 33.94 59.38
CA LEU A 397 -44.69 34.41 59.59
C LEU A 397 -45.57 33.39 60.30
N ALA A 398 -45.43 32.11 59.98
CA ALA A 398 -46.17 31.01 60.60
C ALA A 398 -45.76 30.83 62.09
N ILE A 399 -44.46 30.96 62.41
CA ILE A 399 -43.94 30.90 63.79
C ILE A 399 -44.48 32.09 64.58
N ASN A 400 -44.45 33.31 64.03
CA ASN A 400 -44.96 34.50 64.67
C ASN A 400 -46.48 34.41 64.91
N SER A 401 -47.25 33.95 63.94
CA SER A 401 -48.68 33.72 64.03
C SER A 401 -49.04 32.67 65.11
N LEU A 402 -48.25 31.58 65.20
CA LEU A 402 -48.43 30.56 66.22
C LEU A 402 -48.14 31.11 67.62
N SER A 403 -47.09 31.93 67.78
CA SER A 403 -46.76 32.64 69.02
C SER A 403 -47.88 33.55 69.49
N LEU A 404 -48.43 34.39 68.57
CA LEU A 404 -49.54 35.28 68.83
C LEU A 404 -50.81 34.49 69.21
N ALA A 405 -51.12 33.40 68.51
CA ALA A 405 -52.26 32.53 68.84
C ALA A 405 -52.11 31.86 70.22
N SER A 406 -50.88 31.44 70.60
CA SER A 406 -50.58 30.89 71.93
C SER A 406 -50.74 31.95 73.01
N GLN A 407 -50.27 33.17 72.77
CA GLN A 407 -50.43 34.26 73.73
C GLN A 407 -51.93 34.65 73.96
N ALA A 408 -52.70 34.69 72.87
CA ALA A 408 -54.15 34.96 72.93
C ALA A 408 -54.89 33.84 73.69
N ALA A 409 -54.51 32.55 73.49
CA ALA A 409 -55.10 31.47 74.20
C ALA A 409 -54.76 31.49 75.71
N GLN A 410 -53.52 31.88 76.07
CA GLN A 410 -53.10 32.11 77.45
C GLN A 410 -53.82 33.31 78.09
N GLY A 411 -54.05 34.35 77.37
CA GLY A 411 -54.80 35.51 77.88
C GLY A 411 -56.26 35.18 78.16
N VAL A 412 -56.90 34.35 77.36
CA VAL A 412 -58.27 33.87 77.60
C VAL A 412 -58.30 32.98 78.85
N LEU A 413 -57.25 32.10 79.07
CA LEU A 413 -57.13 31.27 80.30
C LEU A 413 -56.87 32.08 81.55
N GLN A 414 -56.28 33.25 81.46
CA GLN A 414 -56.09 34.20 82.63
C GLN A 414 -57.35 35.00 83.01
N LEU A 415 -58.34 34.97 82.13
CA LEU A 415 -59.60 35.67 82.35
C LEU A 415 -60.66 34.83 83.07
N PHE A 416 -60.42 33.53 83.18
CA PHE A 416 -61.23 32.57 83.89
C PHE A 416 -60.45 32.03 85.10
#